data_75dd0b5c334b375dd9f1a258f495af2d
#
_entry.id   75dd0b5c334b375dd9f1a258f495af2d
#
_cell.length_a   1.000
_cell.length_b   1.000
_cell.length_c   1.000
_cell.angle_alpha   90.00
_cell.angle_beta   90.00
_cell.angle_gamma   90.00
#
_symmetry.space_group_name_H-M   'P 1'
#
loop_
_entity.id
_entity.type
_entity.pdbx_description
1 polymer ?
#
loop_
_entity_poly.entity_id
_entity_poly.type
_entity_poly.pdbx_seq_one_letter_code
_entity_poly.pdbx_strand_id
1 'polypeptide(L)'
;ITIDGRTDVSFTEDVLKRYEAYGWHVQHVAEGNTDVDAIAKAIEAAKAVTDKPSIIKVTTTIGYGSPNKADTAGVHGAALGEEEAALTRQQLGWDYAPFEIPQDAYDQFRQAIDRGASLEAEWNQTLATYRTKYPSEAAEFERMLRGELPEGWDKDLPTYTPEDGGLATRKHSQICLGALGPNLPELIGGSADLTHSNYTDIKGETGSYQASSPEKRYLHFGVREHAMAAILNGI
;
A
#
# COMPACT_ATOMS: atom_id res chain seq x y z
N ILE A 1 -4.42 -20.33 10.07
CA ILE A 1 -3.60 -21.57 10.08
C ILE A 1 -2.24 -21.30 9.45
N THR A 2 -1.21 -22.02 9.89
CA THR A 2 0.13 -22.05 9.32
C THR A 2 0.42 -23.45 8.78
N ILE A 3 1.57 -23.63 8.10
CA ILE A 3 1.97 -24.96 7.63
C ILE A 3 2.23 -25.95 8.77
N ASP A 4 2.59 -25.45 9.95
CA ASP A 4 2.79 -26.29 11.16
C ASP A 4 1.49 -26.61 11.89
N GLY A 5 0.38 -25.95 11.56
CA GLY A 5 -0.91 -26.16 12.20
C GLY A 5 -1.67 -24.87 12.50
N ARG A 6 -2.48 -24.88 13.54
CA ARG A 6 -3.31 -23.74 13.94
C ARG A 6 -2.46 -22.61 14.52
N THR A 7 -2.90 -21.37 14.29
CA THR A 7 -2.17 -20.16 14.74
C THR A 7 -2.15 -19.98 16.25
N ASP A 8 -2.99 -20.65 17.01
CA ASP A 8 -3.02 -20.61 18.47
C ASP A 8 -1.71 -21.10 19.13
N VAL A 9 -0.86 -21.85 18.41
CA VAL A 9 0.47 -22.26 18.90
C VAL A 9 1.54 -21.18 18.73
N SER A 10 1.34 -20.17 17.87
CA SER A 10 2.37 -19.21 17.51
C SER A 10 1.90 -17.76 17.45
N PHE A 11 0.59 -17.50 17.39
CA PHE A 11 0.04 -16.17 17.24
C PHE A 11 -1.30 -16.05 17.98
N THR A 12 -1.26 -15.52 19.21
CA THR A 12 -2.43 -15.39 20.12
C THR A 12 -2.83 -13.94 20.35
N GLU A 13 -2.26 -13.03 19.59
CA GLU A 13 -2.51 -11.60 19.73
C GLU A 13 -3.95 -11.22 19.33
N ASP A 14 -4.56 -10.32 20.11
CA ASP A 14 -5.76 -9.62 19.70
C ASP A 14 -5.40 -8.44 18.78
N VAL A 15 -5.32 -8.74 17.48
CA VAL A 15 -4.91 -7.77 16.45
C VAL A 15 -5.84 -6.56 16.40
N LEU A 16 -7.15 -6.74 16.61
CA LEU A 16 -8.10 -5.63 16.56
C LEU A 16 -7.85 -4.63 17.70
N LYS A 17 -7.56 -5.10 18.91
CA LYS A 17 -7.18 -4.20 20.02
C LYS A 17 -5.89 -3.43 19.75
N ARG A 18 -4.92 -4.04 19.05
CA ARG A 18 -3.72 -3.33 18.64
C ARG A 18 -4.05 -2.18 17.71
N TYR A 19 -4.86 -2.40 16.68
CA TYR A 19 -5.26 -1.36 15.74
C TYR A 19 -6.18 -0.31 16.36
N GLU A 20 -7.06 -0.71 17.29
CA GLU A 20 -7.86 0.22 18.08
C GLU A 20 -6.96 1.17 18.90
N ALA A 21 -5.89 0.63 19.53
CA ALA A 21 -4.90 1.45 20.24
C ALA A 21 -4.11 2.41 19.34
N TYR A 22 -4.01 2.12 18.04
CA TYR A 22 -3.45 3.04 17.05
C TYR A 22 -4.47 4.11 16.58
N GLY A 23 -5.71 4.07 17.06
CA GLY A 23 -6.77 4.98 16.67
C GLY A 23 -7.50 4.61 15.38
N TRP A 24 -7.36 3.37 14.90
CA TRP A 24 -8.08 2.88 13.73
C TRP A 24 -9.53 2.54 14.05
N HIS A 25 -10.40 2.65 13.06
CA HIS A 25 -11.72 2.04 13.08
C HIS A 25 -11.60 0.54 12.84
N VAL A 26 -12.10 -0.28 13.75
CA VAL A 26 -11.95 -1.74 13.72
C VAL A 26 -13.29 -2.45 13.60
N GLN A 27 -13.35 -3.51 12.80
CA GLN A 27 -14.53 -4.33 12.60
C GLN A 27 -14.15 -5.82 12.57
N HIS A 28 -15.10 -6.69 12.90
CA HIS A 28 -14.94 -8.14 12.83
C HIS A 28 -16.16 -8.81 12.19
N VAL A 29 -15.92 -9.52 11.11
CA VAL A 29 -16.88 -10.48 10.51
C VAL A 29 -16.46 -11.88 10.92
N ALA A 30 -17.22 -12.49 11.84
CA ALA A 30 -16.86 -13.78 12.42
C ALA A 30 -17.13 -14.96 11.46
N GLU A 31 -18.20 -14.86 10.62
CA GLU A 31 -18.66 -15.93 9.74
C GLU A 31 -18.31 -15.64 8.27
N GLY A 32 -17.05 -15.35 8.00
CA GLY A 32 -16.60 -14.94 6.67
C GLY A 32 -16.67 -16.01 5.59
N ASN A 33 -16.89 -17.29 5.95
CA ASN A 33 -17.10 -18.34 4.96
C ASN A 33 -18.46 -18.25 4.27
N THR A 34 -19.48 -17.72 4.94
CA THR A 34 -20.89 -17.82 4.47
C THR A 34 -21.63 -16.50 4.52
N ASP A 35 -21.26 -15.57 5.39
CA ASP A 35 -21.95 -14.28 5.55
C ASP A 35 -21.31 -13.18 4.69
N VAL A 36 -21.49 -13.27 3.36
CA VAL A 36 -21.03 -12.25 2.41
C VAL A 36 -21.72 -10.91 2.60
N ASP A 37 -22.94 -10.88 3.11
CA ASP A 37 -23.67 -9.65 3.40
C ASP A 37 -23.04 -8.89 4.58
N ALA A 38 -22.56 -9.60 5.60
CA ALA A 38 -21.81 -8.98 6.69
C ALA A 38 -20.48 -8.38 6.19
N ILE A 39 -19.80 -9.04 5.25
CA ILE A 39 -18.58 -8.50 4.61
C ILE A 39 -18.92 -7.21 3.86
N ALA A 40 -19.97 -7.22 3.04
CA ALA A 40 -20.41 -6.04 2.29
C ALA A 40 -20.77 -4.87 3.23
N LYS A 41 -21.52 -5.12 4.30
CA LYS A 41 -21.87 -4.13 5.31
C LYS A 41 -20.64 -3.56 6.01
N ALA A 42 -19.67 -4.40 6.34
CA ALA A 42 -18.42 -3.96 6.96
C ALA A 42 -17.60 -3.04 6.02
N ILE A 43 -17.57 -3.34 4.72
CA ILE A 43 -16.93 -2.49 3.71
C ILE A 43 -17.63 -1.13 3.62
N GLU A 44 -18.95 -1.09 3.54
CA GLU A 44 -19.69 0.18 3.48
C GLU A 44 -19.54 1.00 4.77
N ALA A 45 -19.52 0.36 5.93
CA ALA A 45 -19.22 1.03 7.19
C ALA A 45 -17.80 1.60 7.22
N ALA A 46 -16.81 0.86 6.69
CA ALA A 46 -15.44 1.36 6.58
C ALA A 46 -15.34 2.57 5.63
N LYS A 47 -16.03 2.56 4.50
CA LYS A 47 -16.09 3.68 3.54
C LYS A 47 -16.73 4.94 4.14
N ALA A 48 -17.65 4.79 5.09
CA ALA A 48 -18.30 5.90 5.77
C ALA A 48 -17.40 6.60 6.81
N VAL A 49 -16.32 5.96 7.25
CA VAL A 49 -15.33 6.53 8.19
C VAL A 49 -14.26 7.26 7.39
N THR A 50 -14.23 8.59 7.49
CA THR A 50 -13.33 9.44 6.67
C THR A 50 -12.22 10.12 7.46
N ASP A 51 -12.25 10.04 8.80
CA ASP A 51 -11.32 10.72 9.72
C ASP A 51 -10.18 9.83 10.22
N LYS A 52 -10.24 8.53 9.93
CA LYS A 52 -9.24 7.54 10.34
C LYS A 52 -9.27 6.31 9.43
N PRO A 53 -8.18 5.55 9.36
CA PRO A 53 -8.17 4.31 8.59
C PRO A 53 -9.05 3.23 9.24
N SER A 54 -9.56 2.32 8.41
CA SER A 54 -10.36 1.17 8.85
C SER A 54 -9.65 -0.15 8.60
N ILE A 55 -9.81 -1.08 9.52
CA ILE A 55 -9.41 -2.48 9.34
C ILE A 55 -10.61 -3.39 9.58
N ILE A 56 -10.81 -4.37 8.71
CA ILE A 56 -11.85 -5.38 8.82
C ILE A 56 -11.19 -6.75 8.97
N LYS A 57 -11.35 -7.37 10.13
CA LYS A 57 -10.96 -8.77 10.32
C LYS A 57 -12.09 -9.67 9.84
N VAL A 58 -11.80 -10.53 8.88
CA VAL A 58 -12.74 -11.54 8.39
C VAL A 58 -12.20 -12.92 8.81
N THR A 59 -12.95 -13.62 9.65
CA THR A 59 -12.57 -14.97 10.08
C THR A 59 -13.09 -15.99 9.09
N THR A 60 -12.19 -16.82 8.57
CA THR A 60 -12.50 -17.88 7.61
C THR A 60 -11.80 -19.17 8.01
N THR A 61 -12.25 -20.28 7.40
CA THR A 61 -11.62 -21.59 7.53
C THR A 61 -10.83 -21.90 6.28
N ILE A 62 -9.54 -22.16 6.40
CA ILE A 62 -8.73 -22.55 5.23
C ILE A 62 -9.26 -23.85 4.61
N GLY A 63 -9.37 -23.91 3.30
CA GLY A 63 -9.93 -25.06 2.58
C GLY A 63 -11.41 -25.27 2.84
N TYR A 64 -12.16 -24.21 3.19
CA TYR A 64 -13.60 -24.28 3.40
C TYR A 64 -14.30 -25.01 2.23
N GLY A 65 -15.19 -25.94 2.56
CA GLY A 65 -15.88 -26.81 1.60
C GLY A 65 -15.19 -28.14 1.32
N SER A 66 -13.91 -28.31 1.70
CA SER A 66 -13.23 -29.60 1.59
C SER A 66 -13.63 -30.53 2.75
N PRO A 67 -14.28 -31.68 2.48
CA PRO A 67 -14.75 -32.55 3.56
C PRO A 67 -13.64 -33.14 4.44
N ASN A 68 -12.48 -33.43 3.85
CA ASN A 68 -11.42 -34.15 4.54
C ASN A 68 -10.19 -33.27 4.86
N LYS A 69 -10.06 -32.10 4.22
CA LYS A 69 -8.85 -31.27 4.35
C LYS A 69 -9.09 -29.88 4.92
N ALA A 70 -10.35 -29.43 5.06
CA ALA A 70 -10.65 -28.13 5.67
C ALA A 70 -10.04 -28.03 7.10
N ASP A 71 -9.56 -26.84 7.47
CA ASP A 71 -8.92 -26.54 8.75
C ASP A 71 -7.67 -27.39 9.06
N THR A 72 -6.98 -27.87 8.02
CA THR A 72 -5.75 -28.64 8.16
C THR A 72 -4.56 -27.96 7.48
N ALA A 73 -3.34 -28.26 7.94
CA ALA A 73 -2.11 -27.83 7.27
C ALA A 73 -2.00 -28.37 5.82
N GLY A 74 -2.68 -29.47 5.51
CA GLY A 74 -2.62 -30.13 4.20
C GLY A 74 -3.19 -29.32 3.03
N VAL A 75 -3.89 -28.21 3.27
CA VAL A 75 -4.35 -27.28 2.23
C VAL A 75 -3.54 -25.98 2.16
N HIS A 76 -2.53 -25.83 3.01
CA HIS A 76 -1.69 -24.66 3.01
C HIS A 76 -0.63 -24.74 1.90
N GLY A 77 -0.98 -24.25 0.71
CA GLY A 77 -0.08 -24.25 -0.46
C GLY A 77 0.04 -25.59 -1.20
N ALA A 78 -0.78 -26.59 -0.84
CA ALA A 78 -0.83 -27.88 -1.51
C ALA A 78 -2.14 -28.03 -2.30
N ALA A 79 -2.09 -28.71 -3.46
CA ALA A 79 -3.28 -29.04 -4.23
C ALA A 79 -4.17 -30.03 -3.47
N LEU A 80 -5.48 -29.87 -3.62
CA LEU A 80 -6.45 -30.81 -3.03
C LEU A 80 -6.32 -32.22 -3.60
N GLY A 81 -5.94 -32.33 -4.89
CA GLY A 81 -6.01 -33.57 -5.67
C GLY A 81 -7.39 -33.74 -6.30
N GLU A 82 -7.50 -34.61 -7.31
CA GLU A 82 -8.73 -34.77 -8.11
C GLU A 82 -9.92 -35.24 -7.28
N GLU A 83 -9.71 -36.24 -6.43
CA GLU A 83 -10.77 -36.82 -5.58
C GLU A 83 -11.32 -35.78 -4.59
N GLU A 84 -10.44 -35.12 -3.84
CA GLU A 84 -10.87 -34.13 -2.84
C GLU A 84 -11.47 -32.88 -3.49
N ALA A 85 -10.98 -32.48 -4.66
CA ALA A 85 -11.56 -31.39 -5.44
C ALA A 85 -13.00 -31.73 -5.89
N ALA A 86 -13.24 -32.96 -6.30
CA ALA A 86 -14.57 -33.41 -6.65
C ALA A 86 -15.52 -33.40 -5.44
N LEU A 87 -15.08 -33.90 -4.30
CA LEU A 87 -15.86 -33.87 -3.06
C LEU A 87 -16.14 -32.43 -2.59
N THR A 88 -15.15 -31.55 -2.70
CA THR A 88 -15.30 -30.12 -2.36
C THR A 88 -16.34 -29.45 -3.24
N ARG A 89 -16.32 -29.71 -4.54
CA ARG A 89 -17.32 -29.18 -5.48
C ARG A 89 -18.73 -29.66 -5.10
N GLN A 90 -18.88 -30.93 -4.82
CA GLN A 90 -20.16 -31.51 -4.36
C GLN A 90 -20.64 -30.84 -3.07
N GLN A 91 -19.73 -30.65 -2.09
CA GLN A 91 -20.05 -30.02 -0.80
C GLN A 91 -20.49 -28.56 -0.96
N LEU A 92 -19.90 -27.84 -1.93
CA LEU A 92 -20.21 -26.44 -2.23
C LEU A 92 -21.39 -26.28 -3.21
N GLY A 93 -21.95 -27.36 -3.71
CA GLY A 93 -23.04 -27.32 -4.71
C GLY A 93 -22.57 -26.74 -6.05
N TRP A 94 -21.31 -26.98 -6.44
CA TRP A 94 -20.74 -26.48 -7.68
C TRP A 94 -20.75 -27.53 -8.76
N ASP A 95 -21.75 -27.50 -9.65
CA ASP A 95 -22.02 -28.51 -10.65
C ASP A 95 -21.30 -28.33 -12.00
N TYR A 96 -20.55 -27.23 -12.14
CA TYR A 96 -19.84 -26.92 -13.38
C TYR A 96 -18.55 -27.73 -13.53
N ALA A 97 -18.11 -28.00 -14.75
CA ALA A 97 -16.84 -28.67 -15.03
C ALA A 97 -15.61 -27.82 -14.56
N PRO A 98 -14.43 -28.43 -14.40
CA PRO A 98 -13.21 -27.66 -14.14
C PRO A 98 -13.02 -26.57 -15.21
N PHE A 99 -12.71 -25.33 -14.74
CA PHE A 99 -12.54 -24.13 -15.58
C PHE A 99 -13.80 -23.65 -16.30
N GLU A 100 -14.95 -24.27 -16.09
CA GLU A 100 -16.24 -23.75 -16.55
C GLU A 100 -16.76 -22.70 -15.59
N ILE A 101 -17.09 -21.53 -16.11
CA ILE A 101 -17.65 -20.40 -15.34
C ILE A 101 -19.08 -20.18 -15.81
N PRO A 102 -20.07 -20.11 -14.89
CA PRO A 102 -21.45 -19.84 -15.25
C PRO A 102 -21.62 -18.45 -15.89
N GLN A 103 -22.61 -18.36 -16.81
CA GLN A 103 -22.81 -17.13 -17.58
C GLN A 103 -23.20 -15.94 -16.72
N ASP A 104 -23.99 -16.15 -15.66
CA ASP A 104 -24.39 -15.10 -14.71
C ASP A 104 -23.18 -14.49 -13.98
N ALA A 105 -22.17 -15.30 -13.66
CA ALA A 105 -20.91 -14.79 -13.10
C ALA A 105 -20.17 -13.89 -14.11
N TYR A 106 -20.10 -14.32 -15.40
CA TYR A 106 -19.54 -13.46 -16.44
C TYR A 106 -20.32 -12.16 -16.58
N ASP A 107 -21.63 -12.21 -16.61
CA ASP A 107 -22.48 -11.03 -16.78
C ASP A 107 -22.30 -10.06 -15.61
N GLN A 108 -22.21 -10.56 -14.39
CA GLN A 108 -21.96 -9.77 -13.21
C GLN A 108 -20.57 -9.08 -13.25
N PHE A 109 -19.51 -9.85 -13.53
CA PHE A 109 -18.16 -9.29 -13.54
C PHE A 109 -17.92 -8.34 -14.71
N ARG A 110 -18.53 -8.60 -15.89
CA ARG A 110 -18.39 -7.74 -17.07
C ARG A 110 -19.05 -6.38 -16.95
N GLN A 111 -19.96 -6.16 -16.00
CA GLN A 111 -20.48 -4.82 -15.69
C GLN A 111 -19.33 -3.84 -15.31
N ALA A 112 -18.19 -4.37 -14.84
CA ALA A 112 -17.01 -3.57 -14.56
C ALA A 112 -16.41 -2.92 -15.83
N ILE A 113 -16.64 -3.48 -17.02
CA ILE A 113 -16.09 -2.96 -18.29
C ILE A 113 -16.70 -1.60 -18.61
N ASP A 114 -18.02 -1.49 -18.65
CA ASP A 114 -18.73 -0.25 -18.98
C ASP A 114 -18.52 0.79 -17.88
N ARG A 115 -18.55 0.37 -16.61
CA ARG A 115 -18.26 1.25 -15.48
C ARG A 115 -16.82 1.75 -15.55
N GLY A 116 -15.85 0.90 -15.85
CA GLY A 116 -14.45 1.25 -15.99
C GLY A 116 -14.21 2.25 -17.13
N ALA A 117 -14.82 2.01 -18.28
CA ALA A 117 -14.74 2.92 -19.42
C ALA A 117 -15.31 4.32 -19.09
N SER A 118 -16.41 4.37 -18.35
CA SER A 118 -17.00 5.64 -17.92
C SER A 118 -16.09 6.40 -16.94
N LEU A 119 -15.52 5.71 -15.95
CA LEU A 119 -14.58 6.30 -14.98
C LEU A 119 -13.29 6.79 -15.66
N GLU A 120 -12.77 6.03 -16.62
CA GLU A 120 -11.61 6.43 -17.41
C GLU A 120 -11.91 7.69 -18.24
N ALA A 121 -13.08 7.76 -18.87
CA ALA A 121 -13.50 8.93 -19.62
C ALA A 121 -13.62 10.18 -18.73
N GLU A 122 -14.20 10.05 -17.54
CA GLU A 122 -14.29 11.13 -16.54
C GLU A 122 -12.89 11.58 -16.06
N TRP A 123 -12.00 10.64 -15.80
CA TRP A 123 -10.61 10.95 -15.45
C TRP A 123 -9.90 11.71 -16.57
N ASN A 124 -9.99 11.24 -17.80
CA ASN A 124 -9.38 11.87 -18.95
C ASN A 124 -9.91 13.30 -19.18
N GLN A 125 -11.21 13.52 -18.97
CA GLN A 125 -11.81 14.86 -19.04
C GLN A 125 -11.29 15.77 -17.91
N THR A 126 -11.17 15.25 -16.69
CA THR A 126 -10.63 15.98 -15.53
C THR A 126 -9.18 16.38 -15.80
N LEU A 127 -8.36 15.45 -16.28
CA LEU A 127 -6.95 15.71 -16.60
C LEU A 127 -6.79 16.73 -17.74
N ALA A 128 -7.64 16.67 -18.78
CA ALA A 128 -7.65 17.65 -19.86
C ALA A 128 -7.98 19.07 -19.35
N THR A 129 -8.94 19.16 -18.44
CA THR A 129 -9.31 20.42 -17.77
C THR A 129 -8.16 20.93 -16.89
N TYR A 130 -7.51 20.04 -16.16
CA TYR A 130 -6.35 20.36 -15.31
C TYR A 130 -5.18 20.89 -16.16
N ARG A 131 -4.85 20.24 -17.28
CA ARG A 131 -3.83 20.70 -18.23
C ARG A 131 -4.10 22.12 -18.73
N THR A 132 -5.35 22.44 -18.99
CA THR A 132 -5.73 23.77 -19.47
C THR A 132 -5.61 24.83 -18.37
N LYS A 133 -6.01 24.49 -17.15
CA LYS A 133 -6.08 25.43 -16.03
C LYS A 133 -4.73 25.60 -15.32
N TYR A 134 -3.93 24.53 -15.24
CA TYR A 134 -2.67 24.44 -14.51
C TYR A 134 -1.61 23.73 -15.37
N PRO A 135 -1.12 24.34 -16.46
CA PRO A 135 -0.26 23.66 -17.44
C PRO A 135 1.08 23.21 -16.87
N SER A 136 1.70 23.99 -16.00
CA SER A 136 2.99 23.65 -15.37
C SER A 136 2.86 22.49 -14.40
N GLU A 137 1.86 22.54 -13.54
CA GLU A 137 1.59 21.51 -12.53
C GLU A 137 1.15 20.21 -13.20
N ALA A 138 0.38 20.30 -14.28
CA ALA A 138 -0.01 19.12 -15.05
C ALA A 138 1.19 18.46 -15.74
N ALA A 139 2.09 19.25 -16.32
CA ALA A 139 3.31 18.73 -16.93
C ALA A 139 4.22 18.03 -15.91
N GLU A 140 4.36 18.60 -14.72
CA GLU A 140 5.11 18.01 -13.62
C GLU A 140 4.47 16.71 -13.14
N PHE A 141 3.17 16.70 -12.90
CA PHE A 141 2.41 15.52 -12.51
C PHE A 141 2.58 14.38 -13.52
N GLU A 142 2.44 14.67 -14.80
CA GLU A 142 2.60 13.67 -15.86
C GLU A 142 4.04 13.17 -15.99
N ARG A 143 5.04 14.04 -15.81
CA ARG A 143 6.44 13.65 -15.73
C ARG A 143 6.68 12.65 -14.60
N MET A 144 6.16 12.95 -13.40
CA MET A 144 6.27 12.06 -12.23
C MET A 144 5.61 10.70 -12.48
N LEU A 145 4.42 10.68 -13.10
CA LEU A 145 3.73 9.43 -13.44
C LEU A 145 4.51 8.56 -14.44
N ARG A 146 5.33 9.18 -15.29
CA ARG A 146 6.23 8.44 -16.20
C ARG A 146 7.54 8.00 -15.55
N GLY A 147 7.79 8.38 -14.29
CA GLY A 147 9.04 8.11 -13.58
C GLY A 147 10.25 8.88 -14.13
N GLU A 148 10.02 9.98 -14.83
CA GLU A 148 11.07 10.81 -15.40
C GLU A 148 11.55 11.86 -14.41
N LEU A 149 12.87 12.08 -14.33
CA LEU A 149 13.43 13.16 -13.55
C LEU A 149 13.29 14.52 -14.26
N PRO A 150 13.23 15.65 -13.52
CA PRO A 150 13.21 16.98 -14.14
C PRO A 150 14.46 17.24 -14.99
N GLU A 151 14.33 18.02 -16.04
CA GLU A 151 15.50 18.46 -16.81
C GLU A 151 16.46 19.26 -15.92
N GLY A 152 17.74 18.90 -15.94
CA GLY A 152 18.78 19.54 -15.14
C GLY A 152 18.69 19.29 -13.63
N TRP A 153 18.06 18.20 -13.22
CA TRP A 153 17.94 17.81 -11.79
C TRP A 153 19.29 17.72 -11.08
N ASP A 154 20.37 17.40 -11.82
CA ASP A 154 21.73 17.19 -11.33
C ASP A 154 22.67 18.37 -11.59
N LYS A 155 22.19 19.46 -12.20
CA LYS A 155 23.02 20.60 -12.66
C LYS A 155 23.85 21.29 -11.57
N ASP A 156 23.39 21.24 -10.33
CA ASP A 156 24.04 21.90 -9.19
C ASP A 156 24.86 20.92 -8.35
N LEU A 157 24.99 19.64 -8.78
CA LEU A 157 25.82 18.68 -8.06
C LEU A 157 27.30 19.12 -8.06
N PRO A 158 27.99 19.04 -6.90
CA PRO A 158 29.39 19.41 -6.81
C PRO A 158 30.28 18.42 -7.56
N THR A 159 31.34 18.94 -8.15
CA THR A 159 32.45 18.12 -8.63
C THR A 159 33.60 18.27 -7.65
N TYR A 160 34.19 17.16 -7.25
CA TYR A 160 35.31 17.15 -6.31
C TYR A 160 36.60 16.71 -6.99
N THR A 161 37.71 17.30 -6.57
CA THR A 161 39.07 16.96 -6.96
C THR A 161 39.90 16.60 -5.73
N PRO A 162 41.06 15.94 -5.89
CA PRO A 162 41.94 15.63 -4.77
C PRO A 162 42.41 16.87 -3.95
N GLU A 163 42.42 18.05 -4.57
CA GLU A 163 42.82 19.33 -3.97
C GLU A 163 41.77 19.90 -3.03
N ASP A 164 40.52 19.49 -3.12
CA ASP A 164 39.42 19.97 -2.26
C ASP A 164 39.50 19.46 -0.82
N GLY A 165 40.41 18.52 -0.56
CA GLY A 165 40.59 17.91 0.75
C GLY A 165 39.48 16.93 1.12
N GLY A 166 39.63 16.32 2.31
CA GLY A 166 38.67 15.32 2.81
C GLY A 166 37.56 15.93 3.66
N LEU A 167 36.34 15.54 3.39
CA LEU A 167 35.17 15.79 4.24
C LEU A 167 34.60 14.47 4.75
N ALA A 168 33.92 14.51 5.89
CA ALA A 168 33.13 13.38 6.35
C ALA A 168 32.02 13.05 5.32
N THR A 169 31.77 11.77 5.06
CA THR A 169 30.79 11.32 4.05
C THR A 169 29.39 11.90 4.26
N ARG A 170 28.96 12.08 5.51
CA ARG A 170 27.70 12.76 5.84
C ARG A 170 27.64 14.22 5.38
N LYS A 171 28.80 14.91 5.32
CA LYS A 171 28.88 16.27 4.79
C LYS A 171 28.77 16.30 3.27
N HIS A 172 29.39 15.36 2.57
CA HIS A 172 29.16 15.20 1.13
C HIS A 172 27.70 14.92 0.83
N SER A 173 27.06 14.02 1.59
CA SER A 173 25.63 13.74 1.46
C SER A 173 24.79 15.01 1.66
N GLN A 174 25.06 15.80 2.69
CA GLN A 174 24.34 17.06 2.93
C GLN A 174 24.50 18.05 1.77
N ILE A 175 25.71 18.18 1.23
CA ILE A 175 25.98 19.08 0.11
C ILE A 175 25.20 18.63 -1.13
N CYS A 176 25.22 17.32 -1.43
CA CYS A 176 24.45 16.76 -2.53
C CYS A 176 22.92 16.94 -2.34
N LEU A 177 22.40 16.68 -1.14
CA LEU A 177 20.98 16.93 -0.83
C LEU A 177 20.60 18.39 -1.01
N GLY A 178 21.51 19.30 -0.62
CA GLY A 178 21.32 20.75 -0.81
C GLY A 178 21.31 21.16 -2.29
N ALA A 179 22.02 20.45 -3.15
CA ALA A 179 22.03 20.66 -4.59
C ALA A 179 20.79 20.03 -5.28
N LEU A 180 20.42 18.84 -4.85
CA LEU A 180 19.29 18.09 -5.43
C LEU A 180 17.92 18.64 -5.00
N GLY A 181 17.78 19.03 -3.74
CA GLY A 181 16.47 19.38 -3.16
C GLY A 181 15.70 20.47 -3.91
N PRO A 182 16.32 21.57 -4.39
CA PRO A 182 15.65 22.58 -5.21
C PRO A 182 15.22 22.09 -6.59
N ASN A 183 15.92 21.10 -7.15
CA ASN A 183 15.72 20.60 -8.53
C ASN A 183 14.86 19.32 -8.59
N LEU A 184 14.56 18.71 -7.44
CA LEU A 184 13.74 17.50 -7.31
C LEU A 184 12.57 17.75 -6.35
N PRO A 185 11.45 18.30 -6.81
CA PRO A 185 10.30 18.61 -5.96
C PRO A 185 9.70 17.36 -5.30
N GLU A 186 9.79 16.19 -5.92
CA GLU A 186 9.34 14.91 -5.40
C GLU A 186 10.28 14.28 -4.37
N LEU A 187 11.48 14.83 -4.15
CA LEU A 187 12.42 14.29 -3.18
C LEU A 187 11.91 14.52 -1.76
N ILE A 188 11.52 13.43 -1.09
CA ILE A 188 11.15 13.42 0.33
C ILE A 188 12.14 12.57 1.11
N GLY A 189 12.30 12.85 2.37
CA GLY A 189 13.21 12.09 3.22
C GLY A 189 13.16 12.54 4.66
N GLY A 190 14.07 12.03 5.48
CA GLY A 190 14.08 12.40 6.88
C GLY A 190 15.10 11.61 7.69
N SER A 191 14.89 11.58 9.00
CA SER A 191 15.78 10.87 9.93
C SER A 191 15.02 10.30 11.11
N ALA A 192 15.55 9.22 11.66
CA ALA A 192 15.10 8.63 12.91
C ALA A 192 15.81 9.30 14.11
N ASP A 193 15.43 10.57 14.38
CA ASP A 193 15.92 11.40 15.50
C ASP A 193 17.43 11.75 15.44
N LEU A 194 18.05 11.71 14.24
CA LEU A 194 19.48 11.96 14.05
C LEU A 194 19.78 13.05 13.00
N THR A 195 18.83 13.94 12.69
CA THR A 195 18.95 14.95 11.63
C THR A 195 20.28 15.73 11.73
N HIS A 196 20.60 16.25 12.91
CA HIS A 196 21.82 17.05 13.15
C HIS A 196 23.12 16.23 13.13
N SER A 197 23.04 14.92 13.29
CA SER A 197 24.20 14.02 13.22
C SER A 197 24.42 13.48 11.82
N ASN A 198 23.34 13.18 11.10
CA ASN A 198 23.37 12.59 9.76
C ASN A 198 23.35 13.64 8.65
N TYR A 199 22.96 14.88 8.98
CA TYR A 199 22.82 16.00 8.03
C TYR A 199 21.90 15.66 6.86
N THR A 200 20.69 15.15 7.17
CA THR A 200 19.71 14.72 6.18
C THR A 200 18.67 15.79 5.84
N ASP A 201 18.76 16.96 6.45
CA ASP A 201 17.94 18.11 6.11
C ASP A 201 18.21 18.62 4.70
N ILE A 202 17.15 18.93 3.96
CA ILE A 202 17.23 19.55 2.64
C ILE A 202 17.44 21.04 2.85
N LYS A 203 18.60 21.55 2.46
CA LYS A 203 18.93 22.95 2.61
C LYS A 203 17.92 23.85 1.88
N GLY A 204 17.38 24.82 2.60
CA GLY A 204 16.35 25.73 2.06
C GLY A 204 14.92 25.27 2.33
N GLU A 205 14.70 24.01 2.69
CA GLU A 205 13.41 23.57 3.21
C GLU A 205 13.23 24.07 4.65
N THR A 206 12.04 24.59 4.93
CA THR A 206 11.65 25.02 6.28
C THR A 206 10.42 24.26 6.74
N GLY A 207 10.49 23.72 7.94
CA GLY A 207 9.40 22.95 8.53
C GLY A 207 9.44 21.45 8.16
N SER A 208 8.52 20.73 8.72
CA SER A 208 8.44 19.26 8.63
C SER A 208 7.09 18.83 8.12
N TYR A 209 7.04 17.69 7.45
CA TYR A 209 5.79 17.05 7.07
C TYR A 209 4.93 16.80 8.31
N GLN A 210 3.73 17.34 8.32
CA GLN A 210 2.74 17.23 9.38
C GLN A 210 1.34 17.22 8.76
N ALA A 211 0.33 16.79 9.50
CA ALA A 211 -1.06 16.89 9.06
C ALA A 211 -1.50 18.34 8.73
N SER A 212 -0.89 19.33 9.40
CA SER A 212 -1.11 20.77 9.16
C SER A 212 -0.22 21.36 8.06
N SER A 213 0.76 20.61 7.56
CA SER A 213 1.74 21.05 6.55
C SER A 213 2.15 19.86 5.65
N PRO A 214 1.19 19.26 4.93
CA PRO A 214 1.43 18.09 4.10
C PRO A 214 2.29 18.37 2.85
N GLU A 215 2.50 19.63 2.51
CA GLU A 215 3.37 20.08 1.41
C GLU A 215 4.86 20.01 1.77
N LYS A 216 5.21 19.76 3.04
CA LYS A 216 6.59 19.66 3.48
C LYS A 216 7.16 18.28 3.17
N ARG A 217 8.48 18.24 2.92
CA ARG A 217 9.18 17.06 2.40
C ARG A 217 10.07 16.36 3.43
N TYR A 218 10.23 16.94 4.61
CA TYR A 218 11.07 16.38 5.66
C TYR A 218 10.25 15.62 6.71
N LEU A 219 10.55 14.32 6.89
CA LEU A 219 9.87 13.44 7.83
C LEU A 219 10.73 13.20 9.08
N HIS A 220 10.14 13.42 10.25
CA HIS A 220 10.72 13.03 11.53
C HIS A 220 10.17 11.66 11.93
N PHE A 221 10.94 10.61 11.74
CA PHE A 221 10.50 9.23 12.08
C PHE A 221 10.57 8.96 13.60
N GLY A 222 11.23 9.82 14.38
CA GLY A 222 11.55 9.55 15.79
C GLY A 222 12.55 8.40 15.92
N VAL A 223 12.76 7.87 17.12
CA VAL A 223 13.67 6.72 17.36
C VAL A 223 12.99 5.43 16.86
N ARG A 224 12.87 5.27 15.52
CA ARG A 224 12.17 4.17 14.86
C ARG A 224 12.86 3.77 13.55
N GLU A 225 14.14 3.41 13.60
CA GLU A 225 14.94 3.11 12.40
C GLU A 225 14.34 1.96 11.59
N HIS A 226 13.87 0.91 12.26
CA HIS A 226 13.23 -0.22 11.59
C HIS A 226 11.93 0.18 10.87
N ALA A 227 11.09 0.97 11.54
CA ALA A 227 9.86 1.49 10.93
C ALA A 227 10.15 2.48 9.80
N MET A 228 11.19 3.32 9.93
CA MET A 228 11.66 4.20 8.86
C MET A 228 12.02 3.39 7.60
N ALA A 229 12.79 2.33 7.74
CA ALA A 229 13.15 1.45 6.61
C ALA A 229 11.91 0.78 5.99
N ALA A 230 10.95 0.34 6.80
CA ALA A 230 9.69 -0.24 6.32
C ALA A 230 8.82 0.78 5.57
N ILE A 231 8.77 2.03 6.04
CA ILE A 231 8.04 3.13 5.37
C ILE A 231 8.66 3.43 4.01
N LEU A 232 10.00 3.46 3.92
CA LEU A 232 10.70 3.69 2.65
C LEU A 232 10.40 2.63 1.57
N ASN A 233 9.99 1.42 1.96
CA ASN A 233 9.56 0.41 0.98
C ASN A 233 8.18 0.73 0.35
N GLY A 234 7.42 1.64 0.93
CA GLY A 234 6.09 2.03 0.45
C GLY A 234 6.04 3.42 -0.20
N ILE A 235 7.13 4.17 -0.10
CA ILE A 235 7.32 5.46 -0.77
C ILE A 235 8.03 5.21 -2.11
#